data_494deb0249e22cbbbe1172edd896a505
#
_entry.id   494deb0249e22cbbbe1172edd896a505
#
_cell.length_a   1.000
_cell.length_b   1.000
_cell.length_c   1.000
_cell.angle_alpha   90.00
_cell.angle_beta   90.00
_cell.angle_gamma   90.00
#
_symmetry.space_group_name_H-M   'P 1'
#
loop_
_entity.id
_entity.type
_entity.pdbx_description
1 polymer ?
#
loop_
_entity_poly.entity_id
_entity_poly.type
_entity_poly.pdbx_seq_one_letter_code
_entity_poly.pdbx_strand_id
1 'polypeptide(L)'
;MITREDLKQIVMLGYLTDAMLDKLVPITDLLLFDENDIIFRQGDKSSRLYMVKQGKVLLEQRITDTITVSISAIKPGFAFGWSAMLDEETYTSNAIAAERCELFSFREEKLKALFQKDHSLGFIMSQRLLVIMKKRYDIRTEQFIKTIKHHPDIGSLL
;
A
#
# COMPACT_ATOMS: atom_id res chain seq x y z
N MET A 1 6.97 -17.02 -13.93
CA MET A 1 7.17 -15.76 -14.70
C MET A 1 5.94 -14.90 -14.48
N ILE A 2 6.08 -13.63 -14.14
CA ILE A 2 4.95 -12.70 -13.97
C ILE A 2 4.37 -12.36 -15.33
N THR A 3 3.05 -12.40 -15.44
CA THR A 3 2.32 -12.12 -16.67
C THR A 3 1.45 -10.88 -16.53
N ARG A 4 0.97 -10.34 -17.64
CA ARG A 4 -0.04 -9.29 -17.66
C ARG A 4 -1.30 -9.67 -16.89
N GLU A 5 -1.75 -10.91 -17.03
CA GLU A 5 -2.96 -11.42 -16.37
C GLU A 5 -2.79 -11.47 -14.84
N ASP A 6 -1.57 -11.73 -14.35
CA ASP A 6 -1.28 -11.63 -12.92
C ASP A 6 -1.46 -10.20 -12.41
N LEU A 7 -0.99 -9.20 -13.15
CA LEU A 7 -1.11 -7.80 -12.78
C LEU A 7 -2.55 -7.28 -12.84
N LYS A 8 -3.38 -7.81 -13.73
CA LYS A 8 -4.83 -7.47 -13.82
C LYS A 8 -5.62 -7.83 -12.56
N GLN A 9 -5.11 -8.72 -11.73
CA GLN A 9 -5.75 -9.06 -10.45
C GLN A 9 -5.67 -7.92 -9.43
N ILE A 10 -4.76 -6.97 -9.64
CA ILE A 10 -4.61 -5.80 -8.79
C ILE A 10 -5.61 -4.72 -9.22
N VAL A 11 -6.48 -4.33 -8.29
CA VAL A 11 -7.61 -3.42 -8.57
C VAL A 11 -7.18 -2.15 -9.30
N MET A 12 -6.14 -1.47 -8.80
CA MET A 12 -5.68 -0.22 -9.41
C MET A 12 -5.05 -0.41 -10.80
N LEU A 13 -4.46 -1.57 -11.07
CA LEU A 13 -3.84 -1.87 -12.36
C LEU A 13 -4.87 -2.25 -13.44
N GLY A 14 -6.08 -2.64 -13.04
CA GLY A 14 -7.19 -2.93 -13.97
C GLY A 14 -7.64 -1.72 -14.80
N TYR A 15 -7.21 -0.51 -14.46
CA TYR A 15 -7.48 0.71 -15.24
C TYR A 15 -6.43 0.99 -16.33
N LEU A 16 -5.35 0.20 -16.38
CA LEU A 16 -4.30 0.32 -17.37
C LEU A 16 -4.64 -0.47 -18.64
N THR A 17 -4.17 0.02 -19.78
CA THR A 17 -4.24 -0.73 -21.04
C THR A 17 -3.28 -1.91 -21.01
N ASP A 18 -3.49 -2.89 -21.88
CA ASP A 18 -2.58 -4.03 -22.02
C ASP A 18 -1.15 -3.61 -22.35
N ALA A 19 -0.98 -2.60 -23.22
CA ALA A 19 0.32 -2.04 -23.55
C ALA A 19 1.03 -1.38 -22.35
N MET A 20 0.27 -0.76 -21.42
CA MET A 20 0.82 -0.21 -20.18
C MET A 20 1.22 -1.31 -19.21
N LEU A 21 0.40 -2.35 -19.08
CA LEU A 21 0.71 -3.51 -18.25
C LEU A 21 1.97 -4.24 -18.74
N ASP A 22 2.14 -4.37 -20.06
CA ASP A 22 3.36 -4.94 -20.65
C ASP A 22 4.64 -4.18 -20.30
N LYS A 23 4.54 -2.89 -20.00
CA LYS A 23 5.67 -2.08 -19.51
C LYS A 23 5.95 -2.29 -18.03
N LEU A 24 4.93 -2.66 -17.25
CA LEU A 24 5.07 -2.94 -15.82
C LEU A 24 5.65 -4.33 -15.56
N VAL A 25 5.27 -5.33 -16.35
CA VAL A 25 5.72 -6.73 -16.17
C VAL A 25 7.25 -6.83 -15.96
N PRO A 26 8.12 -6.26 -16.82
CA PRO A 26 9.57 -6.43 -16.68
C PRO A 26 10.19 -5.74 -15.47
N ILE A 27 9.47 -4.82 -14.83
CA ILE A 27 9.94 -4.11 -13.62
C ILE A 27 9.27 -4.60 -12.33
N THR A 28 8.41 -5.62 -12.44
CA THR A 28 7.71 -6.22 -11.30
C THR A 28 8.54 -7.38 -10.74
N ASP A 29 8.82 -7.32 -9.45
CA ASP A 29 9.38 -8.45 -8.70
C ASP A 29 8.24 -9.20 -7.98
N LEU A 30 8.31 -10.54 -7.90
CA LEU A 30 7.46 -11.35 -7.03
C LEU A 30 8.25 -11.69 -5.76
N LEU A 31 7.74 -11.29 -4.62
CA LEU A 31 8.34 -11.53 -3.31
C LEU A 31 7.44 -12.44 -2.48
N LEU A 32 8.07 -13.36 -1.74
CA LEU A 32 7.40 -14.30 -0.85
C LEU A 32 7.77 -13.97 0.59
N PHE A 33 6.77 -13.98 1.46
CA PHE A 33 6.93 -13.78 2.90
C PHE A 33 6.17 -14.86 3.65
N ASP A 34 6.79 -15.41 4.69
CA ASP A 34 6.11 -16.31 5.60
C ASP A 34 5.32 -15.52 6.67
N GLU A 35 4.43 -16.20 7.37
CA GLU A 35 3.67 -15.60 8.46
C GLU A 35 4.59 -14.96 9.51
N ASN A 36 4.27 -13.74 9.93
CA ASN A 36 5.02 -12.86 10.83
C ASN A 36 6.33 -12.26 10.27
N ASP A 37 6.65 -12.48 9.00
CA ASP A 37 7.77 -11.79 8.38
C ASP A 37 7.50 -10.29 8.31
N ILE A 38 8.55 -9.51 8.58
CA ILE A 38 8.52 -8.06 8.44
C ILE A 38 8.88 -7.69 7.01
N ILE A 39 7.95 -7.06 6.31
CA ILE A 39 8.13 -6.62 4.92
C ILE A 39 8.95 -5.33 4.90
N PHE A 40 8.60 -4.38 5.75
CA PHE A 40 9.38 -3.17 6.03
C PHE A 40 9.05 -2.61 7.42
N ARG A 41 9.94 -1.77 7.94
CA ARG A 41 9.78 -1.10 9.23
C ARG A 41 9.45 0.37 9.06
N GLN A 42 8.70 0.91 10.01
CA GLN A 42 8.51 2.35 10.16
C GLN A 42 9.88 3.04 10.26
N GLY A 43 10.07 4.09 9.45
CA GLY A 43 11.33 4.84 9.38
C GLY A 43 12.34 4.33 8.35
N ASP A 44 12.15 3.13 7.81
CA ASP A 44 12.97 2.66 6.69
C ASP A 44 12.73 3.51 5.45
N LYS A 45 13.77 3.69 4.62
CA LYS A 45 13.62 4.35 3.32
C LYS A 45 12.57 3.62 2.48
N SER A 46 11.61 4.36 1.95
CA SER A 46 10.53 3.81 1.13
C SER A 46 10.99 3.51 -0.29
N SER A 47 11.67 2.39 -0.48
CA SER A 47 12.28 2.00 -1.74
C SER A 47 11.38 1.18 -2.68
N ARG A 48 10.22 0.75 -2.20
CA ARG A 48 9.32 -0.14 -2.95
C ARG A 48 7.84 0.16 -2.69
N LEU A 49 7.05 0.12 -3.77
CA LEU A 49 5.60 -0.02 -3.74
C LEU A 49 5.26 -1.51 -3.78
N TYR A 50 4.30 -1.94 -2.98
CA TYR A 50 3.85 -3.33 -2.89
C TYR A 50 2.38 -3.47 -3.24
N MET A 51 2.02 -4.65 -3.78
CA MET A 51 0.65 -5.04 -4.09
C MET A 51 0.45 -6.50 -3.69
N VAL A 52 -0.62 -6.79 -2.96
CA VAL A 52 -0.89 -8.14 -2.46
C VAL A 52 -1.50 -8.98 -3.59
N LYS A 53 -0.78 -10.01 -4.02
CA LYS A 53 -1.29 -11.05 -4.92
C LYS A 53 -2.06 -12.09 -4.14
N GLN A 54 -1.48 -12.57 -3.03
CA GLN A 54 -2.07 -13.56 -2.14
C GLN A 54 -1.65 -13.30 -0.71
N GLY A 55 -2.51 -13.69 0.25
CA GLY A 55 -2.28 -13.52 1.67
C GLY A 55 -2.85 -12.21 2.19
N LYS A 56 -2.42 -11.81 3.38
CA LYS A 56 -2.87 -10.60 4.07
C LYS A 56 -1.69 -9.91 4.76
N VAL A 57 -1.60 -8.60 4.58
CA VAL A 57 -0.58 -7.76 5.21
C VAL A 57 -1.23 -6.84 6.23
N LEU A 58 -0.65 -6.76 7.42
CA LEU A 58 -1.04 -5.78 8.44
C LEU A 58 -0.08 -4.60 8.40
N LEU A 59 -0.64 -3.40 8.40
CA LEU A 59 0.10 -2.17 8.68
C LEU A 59 -0.05 -1.84 10.16
N GLU A 60 1.06 -1.71 10.85
CA GLU A 60 1.10 -1.47 12.28
C GLU A 60 1.91 -0.22 12.61
N GLN A 61 1.46 0.51 13.61
CA GLN A 61 2.16 1.67 14.12
C GLN A 61 2.48 1.49 15.59
N ARG A 62 3.75 1.68 15.91
CA ARG A 62 4.23 1.66 17.30
C ARG A 62 3.89 2.99 17.94
N ILE A 63 3.14 2.94 19.05
CA ILE A 63 2.75 4.10 19.83
C ILE A 63 3.73 4.31 20.98
N THR A 64 4.07 3.22 21.68
CA THR A 64 5.07 3.19 22.77
C THR A 64 5.99 1.99 22.59
N ASP A 65 6.95 1.83 23.48
CA ASP A 65 7.83 0.65 23.47
C ASP A 65 7.10 -0.68 23.64
N THR A 66 5.90 -0.66 24.23
CA THR A 66 5.10 -1.84 24.55
C THR A 66 3.77 -1.91 23.81
N ILE A 67 3.35 -0.82 23.14
CA ILE A 67 2.04 -0.76 22.47
C ILE A 67 2.24 -0.55 20.98
N THR A 68 1.76 -1.51 20.21
CA THR A 68 1.66 -1.45 18.75
C THR A 68 0.18 -1.59 18.35
N VAL A 69 -0.27 -0.75 17.44
CA VAL A 69 -1.65 -0.75 16.95
C VAL A 69 -1.68 -1.11 15.48
N SER A 70 -2.53 -2.07 15.13
CA SER A 70 -2.83 -2.38 13.74
C SER A 70 -3.75 -1.30 13.17
N ILE A 71 -3.28 -0.59 12.15
CA ILE A 71 -4.00 0.55 11.55
C ILE A 71 -4.70 0.19 10.25
N SER A 72 -4.32 -0.90 9.61
CA SER A 72 -4.92 -1.34 8.36
C SER A 72 -4.57 -2.80 8.06
N ALA A 73 -5.50 -3.50 7.42
CA ALA A 73 -5.28 -4.82 6.85
C ALA A 73 -5.42 -4.75 5.33
N ILE A 74 -4.37 -5.16 4.62
CA ILE A 74 -4.31 -5.12 3.17
C ILE A 74 -4.58 -6.52 2.63
N LYS A 75 -5.64 -6.63 1.83
CA LYS A 75 -6.11 -7.88 1.21
C LYS A 75 -5.57 -8.04 -0.21
N PRO A 76 -5.69 -9.25 -0.81
CA PRO A 76 -5.36 -9.46 -2.22
C PRO A 76 -6.03 -8.44 -3.13
N GLY A 77 -5.29 -7.96 -4.13
CA GLY A 77 -5.73 -6.94 -5.08
C GLY A 77 -5.43 -5.51 -4.69
N PHE A 78 -4.92 -5.25 -3.47
CA PHE A 78 -4.67 -3.89 -2.97
C PHE A 78 -3.19 -3.58 -2.76
N ALA A 79 -2.87 -2.28 -2.84
CA ALA A 79 -1.50 -1.76 -2.73
C ALA A 79 -1.22 -1.16 -1.34
N PHE A 80 0.06 -1.16 -0.96
CA PHE A 80 0.58 -0.51 0.23
C PHE A 80 2.05 -0.07 0.02
N GLY A 81 2.59 0.70 0.95
CA GLY A 81 3.96 1.21 0.83
C GLY A 81 4.08 2.41 -0.13
N TRP A 82 3.06 3.26 -0.20
CA TRP A 82 2.98 4.36 -1.19
C TRP A 82 3.96 5.49 -0.97
N SER A 83 4.59 5.57 0.19
CA SER A 83 5.67 6.53 0.40
C SER A 83 6.77 6.41 -0.66
N ALA A 84 6.93 5.23 -1.25
CA ALA A 84 7.83 5.01 -2.39
C ALA A 84 7.48 5.82 -3.65
N MET A 85 6.28 6.35 -3.74
CA MET A 85 5.86 7.23 -4.85
C MET A 85 6.24 8.69 -4.63
N LEU A 86 6.67 9.04 -3.42
CA LEU A 86 7.10 10.36 -3.02
C LEU A 86 8.63 10.41 -2.92
N ASP A 87 9.20 11.60 -3.10
CA ASP A 87 10.65 11.76 -3.02
C ASP A 87 11.12 11.82 -1.57
N GLU A 88 12.24 11.15 -1.28
CA GLU A 88 12.95 11.17 0.00
C GLU A 88 12.12 10.78 1.23
N GLU A 89 11.03 10.03 1.02
CA GLU A 89 10.15 9.61 2.11
C GLU A 89 10.60 8.30 2.77
N THR A 90 10.11 8.10 3.98
CA THR A 90 10.23 6.85 4.73
C THR A 90 8.87 6.21 4.91
N TYR A 91 8.85 4.91 5.19
CA TYR A 91 7.60 4.24 5.57
C TYR A 91 7.10 4.76 6.92
N THR A 92 5.81 5.04 7.01
CA THR A 92 5.16 5.61 8.20
C THR A 92 4.59 4.56 9.16
N SER A 93 4.68 3.28 8.78
CA SER A 93 4.22 2.13 9.56
C SER A 93 5.13 0.93 9.32
N ASN A 94 5.04 -0.08 10.20
CA ASN A 94 5.54 -1.41 9.88
C ASN A 94 4.56 -2.12 8.96
N ALA A 95 5.05 -2.97 8.06
CA ALA A 95 4.23 -3.90 7.30
C ALA A 95 4.65 -5.33 7.64
N ILE A 96 3.69 -6.15 8.05
CA ILE A 96 3.92 -7.51 8.55
C ILE A 96 2.99 -8.47 7.78
N ALA A 97 3.54 -9.60 7.36
CA ALA A 97 2.76 -10.66 6.76
C ALA A 97 1.92 -11.35 7.86
N ALA A 98 0.59 -11.20 7.82
CA ALA A 98 -0.32 -11.83 8.78
C ALA A 98 -0.51 -13.33 8.50
N GLU A 99 -0.13 -13.77 7.33
CA GLU A 99 -0.11 -15.14 6.85
C GLU A 99 0.89 -15.21 5.72
N ARG A 100 1.14 -16.39 5.15
CA ARG A 100 2.02 -16.50 3.99
C ARG A 100 1.53 -15.63 2.84
N CYS A 101 2.40 -14.74 2.35
CA CYS A 101 2.07 -13.75 1.32
C CYS A 101 2.89 -13.92 0.06
N GLU A 102 2.22 -13.68 -1.09
CA GLU A 102 2.85 -13.39 -2.38
C GLU A 102 2.58 -11.93 -2.72
N LEU A 103 3.63 -11.15 -2.91
CA LEU A 103 3.54 -9.72 -3.18
C LEU A 103 4.20 -9.38 -4.52
N PHE A 104 3.49 -8.64 -5.37
CA PHE A 104 4.14 -7.89 -6.43
C PHE A 104 4.81 -6.66 -5.83
N SER A 105 6.00 -6.35 -6.31
CA SER A 105 6.79 -5.25 -5.80
C SER A 105 7.44 -4.48 -6.93
N PHE A 106 7.42 -3.16 -6.83
CA PHE A 106 8.03 -2.24 -7.78
C PHE A 106 9.07 -1.40 -7.05
N ARG A 107 10.33 -1.41 -7.54
CA ARG A 107 11.34 -0.49 -7.03
C ARG A 107 11.00 0.94 -7.44
N GLU A 108 11.09 1.89 -6.49
CA GLU A 108 10.74 3.29 -6.72
C GLU A 108 11.44 3.87 -7.96
N GLU A 109 12.75 3.64 -8.08
CA GLU A 109 13.57 4.15 -9.18
C GLU A 109 13.10 3.67 -10.56
N LYS A 110 12.73 2.38 -10.67
CA LYS A 110 12.23 1.80 -11.93
C LYS A 110 10.85 2.32 -12.27
N LEU A 111 9.98 2.45 -11.26
CA LEU A 111 8.62 2.94 -11.44
C LEU A 111 8.63 4.41 -11.85
N LYS A 112 9.42 5.24 -11.17
CA LYS A 112 9.59 6.66 -11.50
C LYS A 112 10.19 6.85 -12.91
N ALA A 113 11.20 6.05 -13.28
CA ALA A 113 11.77 6.07 -14.62
C ALA A 113 10.73 5.69 -15.70
N LEU A 114 9.86 4.73 -15.42
CA LEU A 114 8.77 4.37 -16.32
C LEU A 114 7.76 5.52 -16.47
N PHE A 115 7.40 6.20 -15.37
CA PHE A 115 6.49 7.35 -15.42
C PHE A 115 7.06 8.54 -16.19
N GLN A 116 8.38 8.72 -16.17
CA GLN A 116 9.06 9.73 -17.00
C GLN A 116 8.95 9.41 -18.51
N LYS A 117 8.90 8.13 -18.87
CA LYS A 117 8.78 7.67 -20.26
C LYS A 117 7.34 7.56 -20.73
N ASP A 118 6.42 7.29 -19.82
CA ASP A 118 4.99 7.13 -20.10
C ASP A 118 4.17 7.91 -19.07
N HIS A 119 3.95 9.17 -19.35
CA HIS A 119 3.22 10.08 -18.46
C HIS A 119 1.75 9.67 -18.30
N SER A 120 1.13 9.08 -19.31
CA SER A 120 -0.25 8.60 -19.24
C SER A 120 -0.37 7.46 -18.22
N LEU A 121 0.57 6.50 -18.24
CA LEU A 121 0.64 5.43 -17.24
C LEU A 121 0.85 6.00 -15.84
N GLY A 122 1.81 6.90 -15.69
CA GLY A 122 2.09 7.57 -14.40
C GLY A 122 0.88 8.34 -13.89
N PHE A 123 0.18 9.07 -14.74
CA PHE A 123 -1.04 9.80 -14.38
C PHE A 123 -2.14 8.86 -13.89
N ILE A 124 -2.45 7.78 -14.62
CA ILE A 124 -3.49 6.82 -14.23
C ILE A 124 -3.13 6.18 -12.90
N MET A 125 -1.90 5.72 -12.70
CA MET A 125 -1.47 5.11 -11.43
C MET A 125 -1.58 6.10 -10.26
N SER A 126 -1.14 7.34 -10.45
CA SER A 126 -1.25 8.39 -9.43
C SER A 126 -2.70 8.71 -9.09
N GLN A 127 -3.58 8.78 -10.09
CA GLN A 127 -5.02 8.97 -9.88
C GLN A 127 -5.64 7.82 -9.07
N ARG A 128 -5.27 6.57 -9.36
CA ARG A 128 -5.78 5.41 -8.62
C ARG A 128 -5.28 5.38 -7.19
N LEU A 129 -4.02 5.73 -6.95
CA LEU A 129 -3.49 5.89 -5.59
C LEU A 129 -4.24 7.00 -4.83
N LEU A 130 -4.48 8.15 -5.46
CA LEU A 130 -5.22 9.24 -4.84
C LEU A 130 -6.64 8.81 -4.42
N VAL A 131 -7.34 8.05 -5.25
CA VAL A 131 -8.67 7.49 -4.92
C VAL A 131 -8.59 6.58 -3.68
N ILE A 132 -7.58 5.70 -3.63
CA ILE A 132 -7.38 4.81 -2.48
C ILE A 132 -7.04 5.60 -1.22
N MET A 133 -6.17 6.59 -1.33
CA MET A 133 -5.79 7.47 -0.21
C MET A 133 -7.00 8.26 0.33
N LYS A 134 -7.81 8.82 -0.56
CA LYS A 134 -9.06 9.52 -0.19
C LYS A 134 -9.97 8.59 0.62
N LYS A 135 -10.21 7.38 0.14
CA LYS A 135 -11.05 6.39 0.83
C LYS A 135 -10.51 6.04 2.22
N ARG A 136 -9.20 5.85 2.36
CA ARG A 136 -8.57 5.57 3.66
C ARG A 136 -8.63 6.78 4.58
N TYR A 137 -8.47 7.97 4.06
CA TYR A 137 -8.63 9.21 4.82
C TYR A 137 -10.05 9.32 5.39
N ASP A 138 -11.07 9.07 4.57
CA ASP A 138 -12.47 9.11 4.99
C ASP A 138 -12.76 8.10 6.12
N ILE A 139 -12.27 6.86 5.98
CA ILE A 139 -12.41 5.82 7.01
C ILE A 139 -11.75 6.26 8.34
N ARG A 140 -10.54 6.83 8.27
CA ARG A 140 -9.84 7.32 9.47
C ARG A 140 -10.56 8.49 10.13
N THR A 141 -11.13 9.39 9.32
CA THR A 141 -11.95 10.50 9.83
C THR A 141 -13.17 9.97 10.56
N GLU A 142 -13.86 8.97 10.02
CA GLU A 142 -15.00 8.33 10.69
C GLU A 142 -14.59 7.65 12.00
N GLN A 143 -13.46 6.94 12.02
CA GLN A 143 -12.92 6.31 13.23
C GLN A 143 -12.58 7.36 14.29
N PHE A 144 -11.97 8.46 13.90
CA PHE A 144 -11.64 9.57 14.80
C PHE A 144 -12.89 10.19 15.40
N ILE A 145 -13.92 10.46 14.58
CA ILE A 145 -15.20 11.00 15.04
C ILE A 145 -15.86 10.02 16.02
N LYS A 146 -15.85 8.71 15.74
CA LYS A 146 -16.36 7.69 16.66
C LYS A 146 -15.63 7.74 18.00
N THR A 147 -14.31 7.83 18.00
CA THR A 147 -13.51 7.92 19.22
C THR A 147 -13.88 9.14 20.05
N ILE A 148 -14.07 10.29 19.43
CA ILE A 148 -14.53 11.52 20.10
C ILE A 148 -15.91 11.32 20.72
N LYS A 149 -16.87 10.76 19.97
CA LYS A 149 -18.23 10.52 20.46
C LYS A 149 -18.30 9.58 21.67
N HIS A 150 -17.36 8.65 21.79
CA HIS A 150 -17.28 7.72 22.92
C HIS A 150 -16.42 8.23 24.07
N HIS A 151 -15.83 9.42 23.95
CA HIS A 151 -15.07 10.02 25.04
C HIS A 151 -16.03 10.41 26.18
N PRO A 152 -15.76 10.04 27.47
CA PRO A 152 -16.68 10.26 28.59
C PRO A 152 -17.11 11.72 28.74
N ASP A 153 -16.17 12.66 28.55
CA ASP A 153 -16.42 14.11 28.74
C ASP A 153 -17.22 14.73 27.58
N ILE A 154 -17.21 14.10 26.41
CA ILE A 154 -17.89 14.60 25.20
C ILE A 154 -19.23 13.88 25.01
N GLY A 155 -19.31 12.60 25.33
CA GLY A 155 -20.55 11.82 25.24
C GLY A 155 -21.68 12.37 26.09
N SER A 156 -21.37 13.10 27.17
CA SER A 156 -22.37 13.79 28.00
C SER A 156 -22.89 15.11 27.38
N LEU A 157 -22.28 15.61 26.32
CA LEU A 157 -22.66 16.84 25.62
C LEU A 157 -23.45 16.59 24.35
N LEU A 158 -23.52 15.34 23.88
CA LEU A 158 -24.22 14.90 22.69
C LEU A 158 -25.54 14.22 23.04
#